data_35c0052d4198d059843a34b8367ef4a7
#
_entry.id   35c0052d4198d059843a34b8367ef4a7
#
_cell.length_a   1.000
_cell.length_b   1.000
_cell.length_c   1.000
_cell.angle_alpha   90.00
_cell.angle_beta   90.00
_cell.angle_gamma   90.00
#
_symmetry.space_group_name_H-M   'P 1'
#
loop_
_entity.id
_entity.type
_entity.pdbx_description
1 polymer ?
#
loop_
_entity_poly.entity_id
_entity_poly.type
_entity_poly.pdbx_seq_one_letter_code
_entity_poly.pdbx_strand_id
1 'polypeptide(L)'
;MTIKEIQEEIVDEFSMFDDWMQRYEYMIDLGKSLPLIDEQYKTDDNIIKGCQSKVWVHADLEEDKLSFTADSDAIITKGIIAILIRAFSGQHPKDIIDADTSFIDEIGLKEHLSPTRANGLVSMIKQIKMYAIAYQTQLE
;
A
#
# COMPACT_ATOMS: atom_id res chain seq x y z
N MET A 1 -1.66 -14.59 8.93
CA MET A 1 -1.16 -14.83 7.56
C MET A 1 0.17 -14.13 7.35
N THR A 2 1.05 -14.76 6.59
CA THR A 2 2.30 -14.12 6.19
C THR A 2 2.03 -13.11 5.06
N ILE A 3 2.98 -12.21 4.84
CA ILE A 3 2.90 -11.25 3.72
C ILE A 3 2.73 -11.99 2.40
N LYS A 4 3.52 -13.06 2.19
CA LYS A 4 3.45 -13.84 0.96
C LYS A 4 2.07 -14.46 0.73
N GLU A 5 1.47 -15.01 1.78
CA GLU A 5 0.11 -15.58 1.70
C GLU A 5 -0.91 -14.52 1.34
N ILE A 6 -0.81 -13.33 1.93
CA ILE A 6 -1.71 -12.21 1.63
C ILE A 6 -1.53 -11.75 0.19
N GLN A 7 -0.28 -11.65 -0.27
CA GLN A 7 0.00 -11.27 -1.66
C GLN A 7 -0.58 -12.27 -2.66
N GLU A 8 -0.47 -13.56 -2.38
CA GLU A 8 -1.06 -14.61 -3.22
C GLU A 8 -2.58 -14.50 -3.25
N GLU A 9 -3.20 -14.20 -2.12
CA GLU A 9 -4.64 -13.97 -2.03
C GLU A 9 -5.07 -12.78 -2.89
N ILE A 10 -4.31 -11.69 -2.84
CA ILE A 10 -4.58 -10.50 -3.66
C ILE A 10 -4.47 -10.84 -5.16
N VAL A 11 -3.43 -11.55 -5.56
CA VAL A 11 -3.24 -11.98 -6.96
C VAL A 11 -4.42 -12.84 -7.41
N ASP A 12 -4.84 -13.80 -6.58
CA ASP A 12 -5.96 -14.68 -6.89
C ASP A 12 -7.26 -13.88 -7.08
N GLU A 13 -7.50 -12.89 -6.23
CA GLU A 13 -8.69 -12.04 -6.36
C GLU A 13 -8.69 -11.25 -7.66
N PHE A 14 -7.57 -10.64 -8.02
CA PHE A 14 -7.47 -9.90 -9.28
C PHE A 14 -7.56 -10.80 -10.50
N SER A 15 -7.11 -12.05 -10.39
CA SER A 15 -7.18 -13.04 -11.46
C SER A 15 -8.61 -13.44 -11.84
N MET A 16 -9.58 -13.18 -10.96
CA MET A 16 -10.99 -13.46 -11.25
C MET A 16 -11.59 -12.48 -12.27
N PHE A 17 -10.91 -11.40 -12.57
CA PHE A 17 -11.38 -10.40 -13.52
C PHE A 17 -10.58 -10.48 -14.81
N ASP A 18 -11.29 -10.65 -15.92
CA ASP A 18 -10.66 -10.87 -17.25
C ASP A 18 -10.17 -9.60 -17.90
N ASP A 19 -10.81 -8.46 -17.62
CA ASP A 19 -10.41 -7.20 -18.22
C ASP A 19 -9.96 -6.18 -17.16
N TRP A 20 -9.24 -5.16 -17.62
CA TRP A 20 -8.67 -4.15 -16.75
C TRP A 20 -9.74 -3.24 -16.15
N MET A 21 -10.83 -2.99 -16.86
CA MET A 21 -11.91 -2.15 -16.33
C MET A 21 -12.50 -2.76 -15.05
N GLN A 22 -12.71 -4.08 -15.05
CA GLN A 22 -13.20 -4.80 -13.87
C GLN A 22 -12.19 -4.74 -12.72
N ARG A 23 -10.90 -4.85 -13.03
CA ARG A 23 -9.84 -4.74 -12.02
C ARG A 23 -9.78 -3.33 -11.42
N TYR A 24 -9.99 -2.30 -12.23
CA TYR A 24 -10.08 -0.92 -11.77
C TYR A 24 -11.24 -0.75 -10.78
N GLU A 25 -12.41 -1.26 -11.13
CA GLU A 25 -13.59 -1.17 -10.26
C GLU A 25 -13.32 -1.88 -8.93
N TYR A 26 -12.70 -3.04 -8.96
CA TYR A 26 -12.34 -3.78 -7.76
C TYR A 26 -11.34 -2.99 -6.90
N MET A 27 -10.35 -2.38 -7.52
CA MET A 27 -9.36 -1.56 -6.84
C MET A 27 -10.03 -0.35 -6.15
N ILE A 28 -10.95 0.29 -6.81
CA ILE A 28 -11.70 1.41 -6.24
C ILE A 28 -12.51 0.94 -5.02
N ASP A 29 -13.13 -0.24 -5.11
CA ASP A 29 -13.87 -0.81 -3.98
C ASP A 29 -12.96 -1.12 -2.79
N LEU A 30 -11.76 -1.61 -3.04
CA LEU A 30 -10.77 -1.83 -1.98
C LEU A 30 -10.41 -0.53 -1.28
N GLY A 31 -10.34 0.56 -2.03
CA GLY A 31 -10.07 1.89 -1.46
C GLY A 31 -11.13 2.34 -0.47
N LYS A 32 -12.39 1.93 -0.68
CA LYS A 32 -13.49 2.27 0.23
C LYS A 32 -13.35 1.60 1.60
N SER A 33 -12.61 0.50 1.67
CA SER A 33 -12.36 -0.24 2.91
C SER A 33 -11.02 0.09 3.54
N LEU A 34 -10.30 1.08 3.00
CA LEU A 34 -9.00 1.50 3.52
C LEU A 34 -9.11 1.93 4.98
N PRO A 35 -8.25 1.42 5.87
CA PRO A 35 -8.13 1.99 7.22
C PRO A 35 -7.69 3.44 7.14
N LEU A 36 -8.59 4.35 7.44
CA LEU A 36 -8.36 5.78 7.26
C LEU A 36 -7.41 6.34 8.32
N ILE A 37 -6.48 7.15 7.86
CA ILE A 37 -5.57 7.89 8.73
C ILE A 37 -6.36 8.90 9.57
N ASP A 38 -5.97 9.05 10.83
CA ASP A 38 -6.55 10.07 11.71
C ASP A 38 -6.23 11.46 11.15
N GLU A 39 -7.19 12.38 11.24
CA GLU A 39 -7.03 13.74 10.72
C GLU A 39 -5.80 14.45 11.28
N GLN A 40 -5.44 14.20 12.54
CA GLN A 40 -4.26 14.81 13.15
C GLN A 40 -2.96 14.42 12.45
N TYR A 41 -2.94 13.31 11.72
CA TYR A 41 -1.77 12.83 11.00
C TYR A 41 -1.79 13.20 9.51
N LYS A 42 -2.84 13.85 9.02
CA LYS A 42 -2.89 14.37 7.64
C LYS A 42 -2.09 15.65 7.54
N THR A 43 -0.79 15.51 7.68
CA THR A 43 0.16 16.63 7.68
C THR A 43 1.20 16.42 6.58
N ASP A 44 1.96 17.47 6.28
CA ASP A 44 3.01 17.41 5.27
C ASP A 44 4.08 16.36 5.61
N ASP A 45 4.30 16.09 6.90
CA ASP A 45 5.26 15.08 7.33
C ASP A 45 4.86 13.66 6.93
N ASN A 46 3.59 13.41 6.74
CA ASN A 46 3.05 12.10 6.39
C ASN A 46 2.64 11.99 4.92
N ILE A 47 2.85 13.03 4.13
CA ILE A 47 2.60 13.00 2.69
C ILE A 47 3.70 12.20 2.00
N ILE A 48 3.26 11.33 1.08
CA ILE A 48 4.19 10.60 0.21
C ILE A 48 4.56 11.52 -0.96
N LYS A 49 5.84 11.85 -1.06
CA LYS A 49 6.37 12.65 -2.16
C LYS A 49 6.49 11.79 -3.41
N GLY A 50 6.33 12.42 -4.58
CA GLY A 50 6.42 11.71 -5.85
C GLY A 50 5.08 11.24 -6.40
N CYS A 51 3.98 11.51 -5.69
CA CYS A 51 2.62 11.24 -6.16
C CYS A 51 2.01 12.53 -6.70
N GLN A 52 1.26 12.43 -7.79
CA GLN A 52 0.54 13.57 -8.36
C GLN A 52 -0.59 14.01 -7.43
N SER A 53 -1.31 13.05 -6.86
CA SER A 53 -2.36 13.29 -5.87
C SER A 53 -1.76 13.32 -4.47
N LYS A 54 -2.48 13.92 -3.52
CA LYS A 54 -2.05 13.87 -2.12
C LYS A 54 -2.34 12.49 -1.55
N VAL A 55 -1.32 11.88 -0.95
CA VAL A 55 -1.42 10.59 -0.27
C VAL A 55 -0.74 10.73 1.08
N TRP A 56 -1.47 10.43 2.15
CA TRP A 56 -0.93 10.43 3.52
C TRP A 56 -0.88 9.00 4.02
N VAL A 57 0.23 8.64 4.68
CA VAL A 57 0.37 7.33 5.33
C VAL A 57 0.96 7.54 6.71
N HIS A 58 0.37 6.88 7.69
CA HIS A 58 0.86 6.88 9.07
C HIS A 58 1.07 5.43 9.51
N ALA A 59 2.13 5.20 10.27
CA ALA A 59 2.47 3.89 10.79
C ALA A 59 2.50 3.92 12.32
N ASP A 60 1.93 2.89 12.93
CA ASP A 60 1.95 2.68 14.37
C ASP A 60 2.53 1.32 14.70
N LEU A 61 3.44 1.28 15.65
CA LEU A 61 4.00 0.03 16.14
C LEU A 61 3.17 -0.44 17.34
N GLU A 62 2.55 -1.61 17.22
CA GLU A 62 1.80 -2.25 18.30
C GLU A 62 2.49 -3.56 18.61
N GLU A 63 3.08 -3.66 19.81
CA GLU A 63 3.94 -4.76 20.20
C GLU A 63 5.12 -4.83 19.22
N ASP A 64 5.20 -5.87 18.38
CA ASP A 64 6.24 -6.01 17.37
C ASP A 64 5.70 -5.96 15.94
N LYS A 65 4.45 -5.51 15.77
CA LYS A 65 3.79 -5.44 14.47
C LYS A 65 3.52 -4.00 14.07
N LEU A 66 3.71 -3.71 12.80
CA LEU A 66 3.54 -2.38 12.24
C LEU A 66 2.22 -2.30 11.50
N SER A 67 1.35 -1.39 11.92
CA SER A 67 0.05 -1.15 11.30
C SER A 67 0.06 0.17 10.56
N PHE A 68 -0.59 0.21 9.40
CA PHE A 68 -0.64 1.41 8.56
C PHE A 68 -2.06 1.90 8.42
N THR A 69 -2.21 3.23 8.42
CA THR A 69 -3.44 3.92 8.03
C THR A 69 -3.08 4.94 6.97
N ALA A 70 -4.03 5.29 6.12
CA ALA A 70 -3.76 6.18 4.99
C ALA A 70 -5.03 6.86 4.50
N ASP A 71 -4.85 7.83 3.61
CA ASP A 71 -5.92 8.41 2.82
C ASP A 71 -5.33 9.08 1.58
N SER A 72 -6.18 9.41 0.62
CA SER A 72 -5.81 10.15 -0.58
C SER A 72 -6.98 10.99 -1.05
N ASP A 73 -6.68 12.07 -1.75
CA ASP A 73 -7.70 12.93 -2.37
C ASP A 73 -8.14 12.42 -3.75
N ALA A 74 -7.60 11.29 -4.22
CA ALA A 74 -7.94 10.71 -5.51
C ALA A 74 -8.37 9.24 -5.34
N ILE A 75 -9.48 8.87 -5.97
CA ILE A 75 -10.13 7.55 -5.83
C ILE A 75 -9.20 6.41 -6.25
N ILE A 76 -8.53 6.56 -7.41
CA ILE A 76 -7.64 5.51 -7.93
C ILE A 76 -6.42 5.35 -7.02
N THR A 77 -5.81 6.45 -6.61
CA THR A 77 -4.65 6.44 -5.72
C THR A 77 -5.01 5.84 -4.36
N LYS A 78 -6.21 6.13 -3.87
CA LYS A 78 -6.71 5.54 -2.62
C LYS A 78 -6.82 4.02 -2.74
N GLY A 79 -7.27 3.50 -3.88
CA GLY A 79 -7.32 2.07 -4.15
C GLY A 79 -5.94 1.43 -4.20
N ILE A 80 -4.98 2.12 -4.79
CA ILE A 80 -3.60 1.62 -4.87
C ILE A 80 -2.99 1.49 -3.47
N ILE A 81 -3.12 2.53 -2.64
CA ILE A 81 -2.55 2.47 -1.28
C ILE A 81 -3.27 1.42 -0.43
N ALA A 82 -4.57 1.20 -0.68
CA ALA A 82 -5.33 0.17 0.02
C ALA A 82 -4.77 -1.23 -0.25
N ILE A 83 -4.39 -1.52 -1.48
CA ILE A 83 -3.77 -2.79 -1.85
C ILE A 83 -2.47 -2.98 -1.08
N LEU A 84 -1.63 -1.95 -1.03
CA LEU A 84 -0.34 -2.02 -0.34
C LEU A 84 -0.51 -2.20 1.16
N ILE A 85 -1.43 -1.46 1.77
CA ILE A 85 -1.70 -1.59 3.21
C ILE A 85 -2.22 -2.98 3.53
N ARG A 86 -3.11 -3.52 2.71
CA ARG A 86 -3.60 -4.90 2.90
C ARG A 86 -2.44 -5.90 2.90
N ALA A 87 -1.47 -5.71 2.02
CA ALA A 87 -0.34 -6.64 1.90
C ALA A 87 0.63 -6.54 3.07
N PHE A 88 0.85 -5.35 3.61
CA PHE A 88 1.96 -5.10 4.54
C PHE A 88 1.55 -4.77 5.97
N SER A 89 0.32 -4.33 6.22
CA SER A 89 -0.11 -3.92 7.56
C SER A 89 -0.26 -5.12 8.49
N GLY A 90 0.05 -4.92 9.77
CA GLY A 90 -0.07 -5.97 10.77
C GLY A 90 1.06 -6.99 10.77
N GLN A 91 2.20 -6.65 10.18
CA GLN A 91 3.36 -7.54 10.05
C GLN A 91 4.56 -6.98 10.82
N HIS A 92 5.50 -7.87 11.15
CA HIS A 92 6.75 -7.46 11.77
C HIS A 92 7.54 -6.58 10.79
N PRO A 93 8.19 -5.49 11.25
CA PRO A 93 8.95 -4.61 10.36
C PRO A 93 9.96 -5.34 9.48
N LYS A 94 10.66 -6.32 10.03
CA LYS A 94 11.65 -7.09 9.26
C LYS A 94 11.00 -7.82 8.08
N ASP A 95 9.82 -8.37 8.27
CA ASP A 95 9.10 -9.08 7.21
C ASP A 95 8.71 -8.12 6.10
N ILE A 96 8.34 -6.89 6.46
CA ILE A 96 8.02 -5.85 5.47
C ILE A 96 9.27 -5.46 4.67
N ILE A 97 10.39 -5.27 5.35
CA ILE A 97 11.67 -4.92 4.70
C ILE A 97 12.08 -5.99 3.69
N ASP A 98 11.95 -7.26 4.06
CA ASP A 98 12.40 -8.39 3.24
C ASP A 98 11.38 -8.80 2.17
N ALA A 99 10.16 -8.24 2.19
CA ALA A 99 9.10 -8.66 1.30
C ALA A 99 9.38 -8.34 -0.16
N ASP A 100 9.06 -9.29 -1.02
CA ASP A 100 9.06 -9.13 -2.46
C ASP A 100 7.82 -8.33 -2.88
N THR A 101 7.93 -7.54 -3.92
CA THR A 101 6.83 -6.74 -4.44
C THR A 101 6.38 -7.17 -5.84
N SER A 102 6.81 -8.34 -6.30
CA SER A 102 6.47 -8.83 -7.64
C SER A 102 4.96 -9.05 -7.84
N PHE A 103 4.19 -9.22 -6.76
CA PHE A 103 2.73 -9.36 -6.89
C PHE A 103 2.09 -8.16 -7.58
N ILE A 104 2.68 -6.98 -7.46
CA ILE A 104 2.22 -5.77 -8.15
C ILE A 104 2.24 -5.96 -9.67
N ASP A 105 3.33 -6.57 -10.16
CA ASP A 105 3.47 -6.87 -11.60
C ASP A 105 2.50 -7.98 -12.02
N GLU A 106 2.31 -8.97 -11.16
CA GLU A 106 1.40 -10.08 -11.44
C GLU A 106 -0.05 -9.63 -11.61
N ILE A 107 -0.49 -8.61 -10.85
CA ILE A 107 -1.84 -8.06 -11.03
C ILE A 107 -1.92 -7.01 -12.14
N GLY A 108 -0.79 -6.67 -12.76
CA GLY A 108 -0.75 -5.79 -13.93
C GLY A 108 -0.86 -4.31 -13.64
N LEU A 109 -0.62 -3.88 -12.40
CA LEU A 109 -0.81 -2.47 -12.01
C LEU A 109 0.08 -1.52 -12.79
N LYS A 110 1.39 -1.81 -12.85
CA LYS A 110 2.34 -0.89 -13.50
C LYS A 110 2.06 -0.71 -14.99
N GLU A 111 1.63 -1.77 -15.66
CA GLU A 111 1.37 -1.74 -17.10
C GLU A 111 0.16 -0.89 -17.47
N HIS A 112 -0.81 -0.78 -16.57
CA HIS A 112 -2.09 -0.13 -16.84
C HIS A 112 -2.24 1.23 -16.16
N LEU A 113 -1.26 1.64 -15.35
CA LEU A 113 -1.25 2.98 -14.76
C LEU A 113 -0.50 3.95 -15.66
N SER A 114 -0.89 5.23 -15.62
CA SER A 114 -0.09 6.28 -16.25
C SER A 114 1.32 6.27 -15.65
N PRO A 115 2.33 6.78 -16.38
CA PRO A 115 3.69 6.87 -15.81
C PRO A 115 3.75 7.60 -14.48
N THR A 116 2.98 8.67 -14.30
CA THR A 116 2.93 9.43 -13.05
C THR A 116 2.38 8.59 -11.90
N ARG A 117 1.30 7.83 -12.16
CA ARG A 117 0.72 6.94 -11.13
C ARG A 117 1.64 5.76 -10.81
N ALA A 118 2.30 5.20 -11.83
CA ALA A 118 3.27 4.13 -11.62
C ALA A 118 4.43 4.60 -10.74
N ASN A 119 4.92 5.81 -10.96
CA ASN A 119 5.95 6.42 -10.13
C ASN A 119 5.45 6.63 -8.69
N GLY A 120 4.21 7.06 -8.54
CA GLY A 120 3.58 7.21 -7.22
C GLY A 120 3.50 5.89 -6.47
N LEU A 121 3.16 4.81 -7.17
CA LEU A 121 3.13 3.46 -6.59
C LEU A 121 4.51 3.07 -6.04
N VAL A 122 5.57 3.31 -6.80
CA VAL A 122 6.94 3.03 -6.36
C VAL A 122 7.27 3.85 -5.11
N SER A 123 6.87 5.11 -5.08
CA SER A 123 7.07 5.99 -3.92
C SER A 123 6.34 5.50 -2.68
N MET A 124 5.11 4.99 -2.85
CA MET A 124 4.33 4.41 -1.75
C MET A 124 5.02 3.18 -1.15
N ILE A 125 5.49 2.26 -2.00
CA ILE A 125 6.21 1.06 -1.55
C ILE A 125 7.46 1.46 -0.78
N LYS A 126 8.22 2.41 -1.31
CA LYS A 126 9.43 2.91 -0.69
C LYS A 126 9.15 3.51 0.68
N GLN A 127 8.09 4.30 0.81
CA GLN A 127 7.73 4.94 2.08
C GLN A 127 7.31 3.89 3.13
N ILE A 128 6.54 2.88 2.73
CA ILE A 128 6.15 1.79 3.63
C ILE A 128 7.39 1.06 4.15
N LYS A 129 8.34 0.76 3.27
CA LYS A 129 9.58 0.08 3.65
C LYS A 129 10.47 0.97 4.52
N MET A 130 10.48 2.27 4.29
CA MET A 130 11.22 3.22 5.13
C MET A 130 10.68 3.28 6.55
N TYR A 131 9.36 3.28 6.72
CA TYR A 131 8.74 3.17 8.05
C TYR A 131 9.18 1.88 8.74
N ALA A 132 9.17 0.77 7.99
CA ALA A 132 9.58 -0.52 8.54
C ALA A 132 11.04 -0.50 9.01
N ILE A 133 11.94 0.11 8.26
CA ILE A 133 13.34 0.25 8.62
C ILE A 133 13.47 1.06 9.91
N ALA A 134 12.77 2.19 10.01
CA ALA A 134 12.84 3.05 11.18
C ALA A 134 12.36 2.33 12.44
N TYR A 135 11.24 1.60 12.35
CA TYR A 135 10.70 0.88 13.50
C TYR A 135 11.52 -0.36 13.85
N GLN A 136 12.10 -1.03 12.84
CA GLN A 136 13.01 -2.16 13.09
C GLN A 136 14.21 -1.71 13.92
N THR A 137 14.75 -0.55 13.65
CA THR A 137 15.85 0.03 14.42
C THR A 137 15.46 0.21 15.89
N GLN A 138 14.20 0.59 16.16
CA GLN A 138 13.72 0.74 17.54
C GLN A 138 13.58 -0.60 18.28
N LEU A 139 13.33 -1.69 17.54
CA LEU A 139 13.16 -3.02 18.13
C LEU A 139 14.48 -3.73 18.40
N GLU A 140 15.56 -3.29 17.80
CA GLU A 140 16.91 -3.87 17.99
C GLU A 140 17.59 -3.44 19.30
#